data_59009cf50afd356396b4b6dfd413bf61
#
_entry.id   59009cf50afd356396b4b6dfd413bf61
#
_cell.length_a   1.000
_cell.length_b   1.000
_cell.length_c   1.000
_cell.angle_alpha   90.00
_cell.angle_beta   90.00
_cell.angle_gamma   90.00
#
_symmetry.space_group_name_H-M   'P 1'
#
loop_
_entity.id
_entity.type
_entity.pdbx_description
1 polymer ?
#
loop_
_entity_poly.entity_id
_entity_poly.type
_entity_poly.pdbx_seq_one_letter_code
_entity_poly.pdbx_strand_id
1 'polypeptide(L)'
;VREAALESLGRMDGTPVLVRARGWARRPDALGAAAGQLLACRGSADDGPLVLAALREAVRGTGPDGPALWSLVDGAGRLGIAQAAPVLRHLYRETASSHLRGRTAQALAATDATFARGFAVECLWDCEETTREVGARHAATGDQRVVGRLRRLAADPAEEAEVQTAVRSRIGPDTAAI
;
A
#
# COMPACT_ATOMS: atom_id res chain seq x y z
N VAL A 1 3.34 23.44 19.93
CA VAL A 1 2.93 24.46 18.92
C VAL A 1 3.24 24.01 17.50
N ARG A 2 4.46 23.52 17.21
CA ARG A 2 4.87 23.10 15.86
C ARG A 2 4.07 21.88 15.36
N GLU A 3 3.87 20.90 16.21
CA GLU A 3 3.13 19.66 15.92
C GLU A 3 1.64 19.94 15.65
N ALA A 4 1.01 20.74 16.49
CA ALA A 4 -0.38 21.17 16.30
C ALA A 4 -0.58 21.99 15.00
N ALA A 5 0.43 22.78 14.58
CA ALA A 5 0.39 23.50 13.32
C ALA A 5 0.46 22.55 12.12
N LEU A 6 1.28 21.50 12.19
CA LEU A 6 1.40 20.48 11.15
C LEU A 6 0.12 19.63 11.02
N GLU A 7 -0.48 19.26 12.16
CA GLU A 7 -1.78 18.59 12.19
C GLU A 7 -2.89 19.47 11.63
N SER A 8 -2.89 20.77 11.95
CA SER A 8 -3.86 21.72 11.42
C SER A 8 -3.74 21.87 9.92
N LEU A 9 -2.51 21.84 9.37
CA LEU A 9 -2.27 21.84 7.93
C LEU A 9 -2.92 20.64 7.24
N GLY A 10 -2.85 19.45 7.86
CA GLY A 10 -3.50 18.23 7.35
C GLY A 10 -5.03 18.32 7.32
N ARG A 11 -5.63 19.17 8.15
CA ARG A 11 -7.09 19.38 8.25
C ARG A 11 -7.61 20.52 7.38
N MET A 12 -6.75 21.38 6.86
CA MET A 12 -7.17 22.49 5.99
C MET A 12 -7.63 21.98 4.64
N ASP A 13 -8.82 22.35 4.22
CA ASP A 13 -9.37 22.02 2.90
C ASP A 13 -9.05 23.12 1.87
N GLY A 14 -8.90 22.70 0.62
CA GLY A 14 -8.87 23.56 -0.53
C GLY A 14 -7.57 23.58 -1.33
N THR A 15 -7.70 24.01 -2.58
CA THR A 15 -6.62 24.14 -3.56
C THR A 15 -5.44 24.98 -3.08
N PRO A 16 -5.63 26.10 -2.33
CA PRO A 16 -4.51 26.93 -1.88
C PRO A 16 -3.51 26.19 -0.99
N VAL A 17 -3.97 25.24 -0.18
CA VAL A 17 -3.11 24.44 0.70
C VAL A 17 -2.21 23.51 -0.11
N LEU A 18 -2.74 22.88 -1.16
CA LEU A 18 -1.96 22.01 -2.04
C LEU A 18 -0.89 22.78 -2.82
N VAL A 19 -1.22 23.99 -3.28
CA VAL A 19 -0.22 24.87 -3.95
C VAL A 19 0.96 25.16 -3.00
N ARG A 20 0.67 25.49 -1.74
CA ARG A 20 1.71 25.71 -0.72
C ARG A 20 2.48 24.43 -0.40
N ALA A 21 1.78 23.31 -0.26
CA ALA A 21 2.39 22.01 0.02
C ALA A 21 3.41 21.60 -1.06
N ARG A 22 3.13 21.83 -2.34
CA ARG A 22 4.08 21.60 -3.44
C ARG A 22 5.40 22.36 -3.28
N GLY A 23 5.32 23.61 -2.79
CA GLY A 23 6.52 24.40 -2.47
C GLY A 23 7.27 23.85 -1.26
N TRP A 24 6.55 23.44 -0.22
CA TRP A 24 7.14 22.97 1.04
C TRP A 24 7.69 21.55 0.96
N ALA A 25 7.12 20.67 0.15
CA ALA A 25 7.52 19.27 0.03
C ALA A 25 8.99 19.07 -0.40
N ARG A 26 9.64 20.12 -0.91
CA ARG A 26 11.07 20.09 -1.27
C ARG A 26 12.01 20.43 -0.10
N ARG A 27 11.48 20.79 1.06
CA ARG A 27 12.28 21.16 2.23
C ARG A 27 12.76 19.91 2.96
N PRO A 28 14.01 19.89 3.47
CA PRO A 28 14.55 18.77 4.24
C PRO A 28 14.20 18.85 5.74
N ASP A 29 12.99 19.31 6.07
CA ASP A 29 12.55 19.48 7.45
C ASP A 29 11.14 18.88 7.68
N ALA A 30 10.64 18.98 8.93
CA ALA A 30 9.33 18.45 9.30
C ALA A 30 8.17 19.07 8.51
N LEU A 31 8.31 20.30 8.02
CA LEU A 31 7.31 20.94 7.16
C LEU A 31 7.28 20.27 5.78
N GLY A 32 8.45 19.93 5.22
CA GLY A 32 8.55 19.19 3.97
C GLY A 32 7.95 17.77 4.10
N ALA A 33 8.24 17.09 5.21
CA ALA A 33 7.67 15.78 5.50
C ALA A 33 6.13 15.82 5.60
N ALA A 34 5.58 16.79 6.35
CA ALA A 34 4.14 16.97 6.48
C ALA A 34 3.47 17.35 5.15
N ALA A 35 4.12 18.19 4.34
CA ALA A 35 3.65 18.55 3.01
C ALA A 35 3.62 17.33 2.07
N GLY A 36 4.64 16.48 2.12
CA GLY A 36 4.68 15.22 1.37
C GLY A 36 3.52 14.28 1.72
N GLN A 37 3.21 14.13 3.02
CA GLN A 37 2.05 13.35 3.49
C GLN A 37 0.71 13.97 3.03
N LEU A 38 0.58 15.30 3.07
CA LEU A 38 -0.60 15.98 2.59
C LEU A 38 -0.82 15.74 1.09
N LEU A 39 0.24 15.82 0.28
CA LEU A 39 0.18 15.51 -1.15
C LEU A 39 -0.13 14.02 -1.39
N ALA A 40 0.39 13.13 -0.57
CA ALA A 40 0.05 11.71 -0.62
C ALA A 40 -1.46 11.46 -0.38
N CYS A 41 -2.06 12.20 0.56
CA CYS A 41 -3.49 12.07 0.86
C CYS A 41 -4.40 12.73 -0.18
N ARG A 42 -4.04 13.92 -0.69
CA ARG A 42 -4.94 14.81 -1.42
C ARG A 42 -4.41 15.31 -2.77
N GLY A 43 -3.15 15.05 -3.09
CA GLY A 43 -2.53 15.47 -4.34
C GLY A 43 -3.08 14.74 -5.56
N SER A 44 -2.69 15.22 -6.73
CA SER A 44 -2.96 14.63 -8.04
C SER A 44 -1.79 13.78 -8.54
N ALA A 45 -1.95 13.14 -9.70
CA ALA A 45 -0.87 12.38 -10.34
C ALA A 45 0.41 13.21 -10.58
N ASP A 46 0.28 14.51 -10.82
CA ASP A 46 1.41 15.43 -11.00
C ASP A 46 2.27 15.59 -9.74
N ASP A 47 1.72 15.28 -8.57
CA ASP A 47 2.42 15.32 -7.29
C ASP A 47 3.25 14.04 -7.02
N GLY A 48 3.12 13.03 -7.88
CA GLY A 48 3.81 11.74 -7.74
C GLY A 48 5.30 11.83 -7.45
N PRO A 49 6.09 12.66 -8.15
CA PRO A 49 7.52 12.82 -7.86
C PRO A 49 7.82 13.34 -6.44
N LEU A 50 6.98 14.24 -5.91
CA LEU A 50 7.13 14.79 -4.55
C LEU A 50 6.77 13.75 -3.48
N VAL A 51 5.68 13.00 -3.71
CA VAL A 51 5.26 11.89 -2.82
C VAL A 51 6.33 10.79 -2.80
N LEU A 52 6.88 10.42 -3.95
CA LEU A 52 7.96 9.43 -4.04
C LEU A 52 9.22 9.89 -3.31
N ALA A 53 9.59 11.17 -3.44
CA ALA A 53 10.73 11.72 -2.72
C ALA A 53 10.50 11.65 -1.20
N ALA A 54 9.31 12.06 -0.73
CA ALA A 54 8.93 12.00 0.68
C ALA A 54 8.92 10.55 1.22
N LEU A 55 8.40 9.57 0.45
CA LEU A 55 8.40 8.16 0.81
C LEU A 55 9.83 7.63 0.98
N ARG A 56 10.73 7.91 0.04
CA ARG A 56 12.13 7.50 0.11
C ARG A 56 12.87 8.14 1.30
N GLU A 57 12.58 9.40 1.58
CA GLU A 57 13.16 10.10 2.72
C GLU A 57 12.66 9.55 4.05
N ALA A 58 11.36 9.26 4.16
CA ALA A 58 10.78 8.65 5.36
C ALA A 58 11.43 7.28 5.66
N VAL A 59 11.58 6.42 4.65
CA VAL A 59 12.24 5.11 4.82
C VAL A 59 13.71 5.25 5.26
N ARG A 60 14.46 6.21 4.67
CA ARG A 60 15.87 6.46 5.04
C ARG A 60 16.01 7.02 6.44
N GLY A 61 15.10 7.90 6.87
CA GLY A 61 15.19 8.61 8.13
C GLY A 61 14.65 7.84 9.33
N THR A 62 13.57 7.10 9.17
CA THR A 62 12.87 6.40 10.27
C THR A 62 12.80 4.88 10.13
N GLY A 63 13.36 4.34 9.05
CA GLY A 63 13.28 2.91 8.75
C GLY A 63 11.89 2.47 8.26
N PRO A 64 11.65 1.15 8.17
CA PRO A 64 10.46 0.56 7.56
C PRO A 64 9.18 0.65 8.41
N ASP A 65 9.26 1.11 9.66
CA ASP A 65 8.11 1.20 10.57
C ASP A 65 7.79 2.64 10.99
N GLY A 66 8.30 3.64 10.26
CA GLY A 66 8.08 5.05 10.55
C GLY A 66 6.60 5.47 10.41
N PRO A 67 6.09 6.35 11.30
CA PRO A 67 4.66 6.70 11.35
C PRO A 67 4.15 7.42 10.08
N ALA A 68 5.03 8.11 9.36
CA ALA A 68 4.68 8.80 8.12
C ALA A 68 4.41 7.83 6.94
N LEU A 69 4.84 6.57 7.04
CA LEU A 69 4.78 5.63 5.93
C LEU A 69 3.36 5.24 5.54
N TRP A 70 2.43 5.22 6.48
CA TRP A 70 1.04 4.86 6.23
C TRP A 70 0.43 5.71 5.11
N SER A 71 0.44 7.03 5.29
CA SER A 71 -0.11 7.96 4.30
C SER A 71 0.69 8.00 2.99
N LEU A 72 2.01 7.85 3.06
CA LEU A 72 2.88 7.87 1.88
C LEU A 72 2.74 6.61 1.03
N VAL A 73 2.58 5.44 1.65
CA VAL A 73 2.31 4.16 0.98
C VAL A 73 0.94 4.20 0.30
N ASP A 74 -0.11 4.61 1.02
CA ASP A 74 -1.46 4.75 0.45
C ASP A 74 -1.45 5.74 -0.73
N GLY A 75 -0.77 6.87 -0.56
CA GLY A 75 -0.61 7.88 -1.61
C GLY A 75 0.12 7.35 -2.84
N ALA A 76 1.16 6.56 -2.65
CA ALA A 76 1.89 5.94 -3.76
C ALA A 76 0.99 5.01 -4.58
N GLY A 77 0.18 4.19 -3.91
CA GLY A 77 -0.82 3.33 -4.56
C GLY A 77 -1.93 4.13 -5.24
N ARG A 78 -2.54 5.09 -4.53
CA ARG A 78 -3.62 5.94 -5.06
C ARG A 78 -3.22 6.73 -6.30
N LEU A 79 -1.99 7.23 -6.34
CA LEU A 79 -1.46 8.00 -7.46
C LEU A 79 -0.84 7.13 -8.57
N GLY A 80 -0.78 5.81 -8.39
CA GLY A 80 -0.23 4.88 -9.38
C GLY A 80 1.25 5.11 -9.68
N ILE A 81 2.07 5.44 -8.65
CA ILE A 81 3.48 5.83 -8.83
C ILE A 81 4.32 4.57 -9.11
N ALA A 82 4.46 4.17 -10.37
CA ALA A 82 5.21 2.96 -10.74
C ALA A 82 6.67 2.97 -10.23
N GLN A 83 7.30 4.15 -10.16
CA GLN A 83 8.66 4.32 -9.63
C GLN A 83 8.76 4.09 -8.11
N ALA A 84 7.64 3.95 -7.40
CA ALA A 84 7.61 3.58 -5.99
C ALA A 84 7.79 2.06 -5.76
N ALA A 85 7.57 1.21 -6.77
CA ALA A 85 7.63 -0.24 -6.63
C ALA A 85 8.90 -0.75 -5.92
N PRO A 86 10.13 -0.28 -6.21
CA PRO A 86 11.32 -0.77 -5.50
C PRO A 86 11.32 -0.48 -4.00
N VAL A 87 10.91 0.73 -3.58
CA VAL A 87 10.84 1.07 -2.15
C VAL A 87 9.66 0.38 -1.46
N LEU A 88 8.54 0.20 -2.13
CA LEU A 88 7.40 -0.57 -1.62
C LEU A 88 7.75 -2.05 -1.42
N ARG A 89 8.50 -2.68 -2.35
CA ARG A 89 8.99 -4.05 -2.19
C ARG A 89 9.91 -4.18 -0.97
N HIS A 90 10.78 -3.19 -0.73
CA HIS A 90 11.61 -3.14 0.47
C HIS A 90 10.73 -3.06 1.73
N LEU A 91 9.78 -2.12 1.78
CA LEU A 91 8.85 -1.99 2.91
C LEU A 91 8.06 -3.27 3.19
N TYR A 92 7.53 -3.92 2.16
CA TYR A 92 6.80 -5.18 2.29
C TYR A 92 7.59 -6.27 3.02
N ARG A 93 8.91 -6.34 2.75
CA ARG A 93 9.80 -7.35 3.35
C ARG A 93 10.29 -7.01 4.74
N GLU A 94 10.54 -5.72 4.99
CA GLU A 94 11.27 -5.29 6.18
C GLU A 94 10.37 -4.79 7.32
N THR A 95 9.10 -4.39 7.02
CA THR A 95 8.21 -3.88 8.08
C THR A 95 7.80 -4.97 9.04
N ALA A 96 7.88 -4.68 10.35
CA ALA A 96 7.35 -5.54 11.41
C ALA A 96 5.82 -5.42 11.54
N SER A 97 5.22 -4.34 11.00
CA SER A 97 3.78 -4.10 11.07
C SER A 97 3.04 -4.88 10.00
N SER A 98 2.20 -5.87 10.39
CA SER A 98 1.34 -6.63 9.48
C SER A 98 0.37 -5.70 8.72
N HIS A 99 -0.19 -4.72 9.40
CA HIS A 99 -1.09 -3.74 8.78
C HIS A 99 -0.39 -2.86 7.72
N LEU A 100 0.85 -2.38 7.99
CA LEU A 100 1.61 -1.63 7.00
C LEU A 100 1.99 -2.53 5.81
N ARG A 101 2.28 -3.80 6.06
CA ARG A 101 2.54 -4.78 4.99
C ARG A 101 1.33 -4.97 4.10
N GLY A 102 0.11 -5.07 4.66
CA GLY A 102 -1.12 -5.14 3.88
C GLY A 102 -1.36 -3.91 3.01
N ARG A 103 -1.17 -2.70 3.56
CA ARG A 103 -1.23 -1.44 2.78
C ARG A 103 -0.18 -1.39 1.67
N THR A 104 1.02 -1.86 1.98
CA THR A 104 2.11 -1.94 1.01
C THR A 104 1.79 -2.92 -0.12
N ALA A 105 1.15 -4.05 0.18
CA ALA A 105 0.66 -4.99 -0.82
C ALA A 105 -0.39 -4.34 -1.75
N GLN A 106 -1.34 -3.58 -1.20
CA GLN A 106 -2.32 -2.83 -1.99
C GLN A 106 -1.64 -1.80 -2.90
N ALA A 107 -0.67 -1.05 -2.39
CA ALA A 107 0.09 -0.09 -3.18
C ALA A 107 0.90 -0.77 -4.29
N LEU A 108 1.52 -1.93 -4.00
CA LEU A 108 2.23 -2.73 -5.01
C LEU A 108 1.29 -3.24 -6.10
N ALA A 109 0.07 -3.63 -5.77
CA ALA A 109 -0.92 -4.06 -6.77
C ALA A 109 -1.23 -2.96 -7.80
N ALA A 110 -1.15 -1.68 -7.39
CA ALA A 110 -1.39 -0.53 -8.27
C ALA A 110 -0.12 -0.03 -9.00
N THR A 111 1.08 -0.35 -8.49
CA THR A 111 2.34 0.29 -8.96
C THR A 111 3.34 -0.69 -9.57
N ASP A 112 3.23 -1.98 -9.28
CA ASP A 112 4.19 -3.00 -9.71
C ASP A 112 3.59 -3.96 -10.73
N ALA A 113 3.98 -3.84 -11.98
CA ALA A 113 3.53 -4.71 -13.07
C ALA A 113 3.85 -6.21 -12.86
N THR A 114 4.78 -6.53 -11.96
CA THR A 114 5.16 -7.92 -11.63
C THR A 114 4.45 -8.46 -10.40
N PHE A 115 3.65 -7.64 -9.71
CA PHE A 115 3.00 -7.97 -8.44
C PHE A 115 2.24 -9.30 -8.48
N ALA A 116 1.42 -9.51 -9.52
CA ALA A 116 0.57 -10.69 -9.64
C ALA A 116 1.32 -12.04 -9.61
N ARG A 117 2.55 -12.07 -10.16
CA ARG A 117 3.38 -13.29 -10.24
C ARG A 117 4.40 -13.41 -9.10
N GLY A 118 4.57 -12.36 -8.31
CA GLY A 118 5.51 -12.27 -7.20
C GLY A 118 4.78 -12.07 -5.88
N PHE A 119 4.81 -10.87 -5.35
CA PHE A 119 4.31 -10.54 -4.01
C PHE A 119 2.84 -10.90 -3.77
N ALA A 120 1.95 -10.85 -4.78
CA ALA A 120 0.58 -11.30 -4.62
C ALA A 120 0.50 -12.79 -4.25
N VAL A 121 1.42 -13.61 -4.77
CA VAL A 121 1.50 -15.02 -4.39
C VAL A 121 1.96 -15.15 -2.94
N GLU A 122 2.97 -14.39 -2.51
CA GLU A 122 3.44 -14.38 -1.12
C GLU A 122 2.33 -13.94 -0.14
N CYS A 123 1.54 -12.93 -0.51
CA CYS A 123 0.41 -12.44 0.29
C CYS A 123 -0.61 -13.54 0.68
N LEU A 124 -0.77 -14.60 -0.12
CA LEU A 124 -1.71 -15.69 0.18
C LEU A 124 -1.37 -16.47 1.47
N TRP A 125 -0.16 -16.33 1.98
CA TRP A 125 0.30 -17.00 3.21
C TRP A 125 0.55 -16.02 4.36
N ASP A 126 0.18 -14.75 4.20
CA ASP A 126 0.36 -13.76 5.27
C ASP A 126 -0.55 -14.05 6.47
N CYS A 127 -0.12 -13.65 7.66
CA CYS A 127 -0.92 -13.76 8.88
C CYS A 127 -2.10 -12.78 8.90
N GLU A 128 -1.98 -11.66 8.17
CA GLU A 128 -2.99 -10.60 8.12
C GLU A 128 -4.02 -10.89 7.03
N GLU A 129 -5.32 -10.89 7.37
CA GLU A 129 -6.42 -11.19 6.43
C GLU A 129 -6.47 -10.18 5.28
N THR A 130 -6.27 -8.88 5.55
CA THR A 130 -6.27 -7.86 4.50
C THR A 130 -5.17 -8.08 3.47
N THR A 131 -4.02 -8.59 3.91
CA THR A 131 -2.92 -8.97 3.00
C THR A 131 -3.30 -10.20 2.18
N ARG A 132 -3.90 -11.24 2.80
CA ARG A 132 -4.38 -12.42 2.07
C ARG A 132 -5.47 -12.07 1.07
N GLU A 133 -6.36 -11.13 1.40
CA GLU A 133 -7.38 -10.62 0.47
C GLU A 133 -6.76 -9.99 -0.78
N VAL A 134 -5.73 -9.16 -0.62
CA VAL A 134 -4.99 -8.59 -1.75
C VAL A 134 -4.34 -9.70 -2.59
N GLY A 135 -3.71 -10.68 -1.94
CA GLY A 135 -3.18 -11.88 -2.62
C GLY A 135 -4.25 -12.62 -3.41
N ALA A 136 -5.42 -12.87 -2.79
CA ALA A 136 -6.55 -13.56 -3.42
C ALA A 136 -7.07 -12.81 -4.64
N ARG A 137 -7.12 -11.48 -4.60
CA ARG A 137 -7.57 -10.64 -5.73
C ARG A 137 -6.59 -10.61 -6.89
N HIS A 138 -5.29 -10.73 -6.65
CA HIS A 138 -4.27 -10.38 -7.65
C HIS A 138 -3.34 -11.53 -8.05
N ALA A 139 -3.14 -12.59 -7.22
CA ALA A 139 -2.17 -13.64 -7.51
C ALA A 139 -2.46 -14.32 -8.86
N ALA A 140 -1.42 -14.50 -9.67
CA ALA A 140 -1.53 -15.19 -10.95
C ALA A 140 -1.88 -16.68 -10.73
N THR A 141 -2.90 -17.19 -11.45
CA THR A 141 -3.44 -18.54 -11.29
C THR A 141 -2.81 -19.59 -12.23
N GLY A 142 -1.71 -19.24 -12.90
CA GLY A 142 -1.02 -20.18 -13.80
C GLY A 142 -0.26 -21.32 -13.10
N ASP A 143 -0.03 -21.22 -11.78
CA ASP A 143 0.60 -22.27 -10.98
C ASP A 143 -0.48 -23.02 -10.17
N GLN A 144 -0.48 -24.35 -10.30
CA GLN A 144 -1.41 -25.23 -9.56
C GLN A 144 -1.28 -25.11 -8.04
N ARG A 145 -0.10 -24.77 -7.53
CA ARG A 145 0.11 -24.53 -6.09
C ARG A 145 -0.67 -23.31 -5.62
N VAL A 146 -0.66 -22.23 -6.42
CA VAL A 146 -1.44 -21.01 -6.15
C VAL A 146 -2.94 -21.34 -6.17
N VAL A 147 -3.42 -22.04 -7.19
CA VAL A 147 -4.82 -22.48 -7.29
C VAL A 147 -5.20 -23.36 -6.09
N GLY A 148 -4.34 -24.30 -5.70
CA GLY A 148 -4.55 -25.14 -4.52
C GLY A 148 -4.60 -24.34 -3.22
N ARG A 149 -3.81 -23.28 -3.08
CA ARG A 149 -3.88 -22.38 -1.91
C ARG A 149 -5.17 -21.57 -1.90
N LEU A 150 -5.58 -21.01 -3.03
CA LEU A 150 -6.83 -20.28 -3.17
C LEU A 150 -8.04 -21.15 -2.78
N ARG A 151 -8.09 -22.40 -3.26
CA ARG A 151 -9.15 -23.37 -2.88
C ARG A 151 -9.18 -23.62 -1.36
N ARG A 152 -8.01 -23.79 -0.74
CA ARG A 152 -7.94 -23.95 0.73
C ARG A 152 -8.47 -22.74 1.48
N LEU A 153 -8.12 -21.51 1.05
CA LEU A 153 -8.66 -20.29 1.64
C LEU A 153 -10.19 -20.19 1.49
N ALA A 154 -10.73 -20.60 0.33
CA ALA A 154 -12.18 -20.59 0.10
C ALA A 154 -12.95 -21.61 0.95
N ALA A 155 -12.31 -22.73 1.29
CA ALA A 155 -12.91 -23.84 2.04
C ALA A 155 -12.66 -23.78 3.55
N ASP A 156 -11.73 -22.92 4.01
CA ASP A 156 -11.39 -22.79 5.42
C ASP A 156 -12.52 -22.07 6.18
N PRO A 157 -13.20 -22.73 7.13
CA PRO A 157 -14.27 -22.11 7.90
C PRO A 157 -13.75 -21.03 8.88
N ALA A 158 -12.44 -21.01 9.15
CA ALA A 158 -11.80 -20.00 10.01
C ALA A 158 -11.26 -18.79 9.22
N GLU A 159 -11.34 -18.82 7.88
CA GLU A 159 -10.89 -17.70 7.07
C GLU A 159 -11.96 -16.61 6.99
N GLU A 160 -11.50 -15.35 6.91
CA GLU A 160 -12.39 -14.19 6.84
C GLU A 160 -13.23 -14.15 5.56
N ALA A 161 -14.47 -13.67 5.70
CA ALA A 161 -15.46 -13.67 4.62
C ALA A 161 -15.00 -12.87 3.38
N GLU A 162 -14.23 -11.80 3.59
CA GLU A 162 -13.66 -10.95 2.55
C GLU A 162 -12.63 -11.71 1.70
N VAL A 163 -11.77 -12.49 2.34
CA VAL A 163 -10.77 -13.35 1.66
C VAL A 163 -11.50 -14.44 0.85
N GLN A 164 -12.46 -15.14 1.47
CA GLN A 164 -13.25 -16.17 0.80
C GLN A 164 -14.00 -15.59 -0.41
N THR A 165 -14.58 -14.40 -0.27
CA THR A 165 -15.30 -13.72 -1.35
C THR A 165 -14.35 -13.34 -2.49
N ALA A 166 -13.16 -12.80 -2.17
CA ALA A 166 -12.14 -12.48 -3.15
C ALA A 166 -11.69 -13.73 -3.93
N VAL A 167 -11.51 -14.84 -3.26
CA VAL A 167 -11.18 -16.14 -3.91
C VAL A 167 -12.30 -16.60 -4.83
N ARG A 168 -13.55 -16.69 -4.30
CA ARG A 168 -14.70 -17.20 -5.07
C ARG A 168 -14.98 -16.38 -6.33
N SER A 169 -14.76 -15.06 -6.27
CA SER A 169 -14.92 -14.19 -7.44
C SER A 169 -13.92 -14.50 -8.56
N ARG A 170 -12.80 -15.16 -8.25
CA ARG A 170 -11.72 -15.44 -9.20
C ARG A 170 -11.72 -16.87 -9.74
N ILE A 171 -11.97 -17.85 -8.90
CA ILE A 171 -11.88 -19.27 -9.33
C ILE A 171 -13.24 -19.93 -9.51
N GLY A 172 -14.35 -19.20 -9.27
CA GLY A 172 -15.73 -19.71 -9.39
C GLY A 172 -16.13 -20.61 -8.22
N PRO A 173 -17.47 -20.75 -7.97
CA PRO A 173 -17.99 -21.55 -6.87
C PRO A 173 -17.70 -23.06 -7.00
N ASP A 174 -17.73 -23.60 -8.23
CA ASP A 174 -17.57 -25.05 -8.48
C ASP A 174 -16.13 -25.57 -8.30
N THR A 175 -15.14 -24.65 -8.25
CA THR A 175 -13.73 -25.02 -8.09
C THR A 175 -13.28 -24.99 -6.63
N ALA A 176 -14.16 -24.56 -5.72
CA ALA A 176 -13.87 -24.46 -4.29
C ALA A 176 -14.20 -25.76 -3.50
N ALA A 177 -14.95 -26.69 -4.10
CA ALA A 177 -15.46 -27.90 -3.44
C ALA A 177 -14.77 -29.17 -3.98
N ILE A 178 -13.46 -29.34 -3.70
CA ILE A 178 -12.75 -30.64 -3.84
C ILE A 178 -11.68 -30.74 -2.75
#